data_0f7a9f5ae7fd250c45adad6f01e813cd
#
_entry.id   0f7a9f5ae7fd250c45adad6f01e813cd
#
_cell.length_a   1.000
_cell.length_b   1.000
_cell.length_c   1.000
_cell.angle_alpha   90.00
_cell.angle_beta   90.00
_cell.angle_gamma   90.00
#
_symmetry.space_group_name_H-M   'P 1'
#
loop_
_entity.id
_entity.type
_entity.pdbx_description
1 polymer ?
#
loop_
_entity_poly.entity_id
_entity_poly.type
_entity_poly.pdbx_seq_one_letter_code
_entity_poly.pdbx_strand_id
1 'polypeptide(L)'
;MRKAAALVVLLTACAAPSGAAVDFCGPDWQRVEPAIVTPDAGEAEPVPIVCVRRIGESRVRIGFEMPPGPECHRLTGVELAEGAESVAITVLVSPTNDPLAGTCAPRGIRTTTEVDLQAPIGERELLDRSR
;
A
#
# COMPACT_ATOMS: atom_id res chain seq x y z
N MET A 1 -54.33 10.91 25.99
CA MET A 1 -53.42 11.12 24.86
C MET A 1 -51.98 10.86 25.34
N ARG A 2 -51.42 9.75 24.96
CA ARG A 2 -50.05 9.44 25.32
C ARG A 2 -49.15 9.80 24.16
N LYS A 3 -48.29 10.75 24.38
CA LYS A 3 -47.23 11.07 23.44
C LYS A 3 -46.13 10.04 23.61
N ALA A 4 -45.97 9.18 22.66
CA ALA A 4 -44.82 8.29 22.58
C ALA A 4 -43.61 9.14 22.15
N ALA A 5 -42.68 9.34 23.06
CA ALA A 5 -41.40 9.91 22.73
C ALA A 5 -40.59 8.83 22.07
N ALA A 6 -40.38 8.93 20.78
CA ALA A 6 -39.45 8.09 20.06
C ALA A 6 -38.04 8.50 20.49
N LEU A 7 -37.40 7.62 21.27
CA LEU A 7 -36.00 7.77 21.60
C LEU A 7 -35.19 7.39 20.36
N VAL A 8 -34.78 8.40 19.62
CA VAL A 8 -33.82 8.19 18.53
C VAL A 8 -32.46 7.98 19.19
N VAL A 9 -32.09 6.73 19.33
CA VAL A 9 -30.71 6.38 19.71
C VAL A 9 -29.86 6.63 18.46
N LEU A 10 -29.23 7.78 18.41
CA LEU A 10 -28.13 8.02 17.48
C LEU A 10 -26.96 7.14 17.92
N LEU A 11 -26.87 5.98 17.34
CA LEU A 11 -25.66 5.19 17.34
C LEU A 11 -24.64 5.95 16.49
N THR A 12 -23.93 6.85 17.14
CA THR A 12 -22.65 7.30 16.60
C THR A 12 -21.71 6.11 16.67
N ALA A 13 -21.70 5.35 15.60
CA ALA A 13 -20.64 4.41 15.37
C ALA A 13 -19.37 5.25 15.23
N CYS A 14 -18.64 5.44 16.30
CA CYS A 14 -17.25 5.79 16.23
C CYS A 14 -16.55 4.60 15.61
N ALA A 15 -16.53 4.54 14.28
CA ALA A 15 -15.58 3.74 13.59
C ALA A 15 -14.22 4.29 14.04
N ALA A 16 -13.60 3.63 14.99
CA ALA A 16 -12.20 3.86 15.27
C ALA A 16 -11.51 3.73 13.90
N PRO A 17 -10.82 4.76 13.43
CA PRO A 17 -10.08 4.61 12.21
C PRO A 17 -9.07 3.52 12.46
N SER A 18 -9.30 2.34 11.90
CA SER A 18 -8.32 1.28 11.77
C SER A 18 -7.12 1.76 10.93
N GLY A 19 -7.10 3.05 10.65
CA GLY A 19 -6.17 3.71 9.79
C GLY A 19 -5.12 4.55 10.48
N ALA A 20 -4.86 4.35 11.77
CA ALA A 20 -3.68 4.99 12.40
C ALA A 20 -2.39 4.58 11.68
N ALA A 21 -2.35 3.41 11.05
CA ALA A 21 -1.26 2.99 10.18
C ALA A 21 -1.16 3.79 8.86
N VAL A 22 -2.22 4.46 8.45
CA VAL A 22 -2.32 5.20 7.19
C VAL A 22 -1.51 6.49 7.22
N ASP A 23 -1.33 7.07 8.39
CA ASP A 23 -0.62 8.34 8.57
C ASP A 23 0.91 8.20 8.48
N PHE A 24 1.40 6.97 8.42
CA PHE A 24 2.84 6.68 8.34
C PHE A 24 3.42 6.72 6.93
N CYS A 25 2.58 6.86 5.90
CA CYS A 25 3.05 7.21 4.56
C CYS A 25 3.36 8.71 4.49
N GLY A 26 4.28 9.14 5.32
CA GLY A 26 4.62 10.55 5.48
C GLY A 26 5.37 11.15 4.29
N PRO A 27 5.48 12.49 4.26
CA PRO A 27 6.16 13.19 3.18
C PRO A 27 7.67 12.92 3.12
N ASP A 28 8.26 12.41 4.19
CA ASP A 28 9.69 12.14 4.28
C ASP A 28 10.10 10.79 3.65
N TRP A 29 9.12 10.03 3.18
CA TRP A 29 9.38 8.75 2.55
C TRP A 29 9.82 8.96 1.10
N GLN A 30 10.85 8.21 0.70
CA GLN A 30 11.32 8.24 -0.68
C GLN A 30 10.23 7.73 -1.62
N ARG A 31 9.88 8.54 -2.61
CA ARG A 31 8.92 8.14 -3.65
C ARG A 31 9.64 7.49 -4.81
N VAL A 32 9.12 6.36 -5.27
CA VAL A 32 9.60 5.68 -6.47
C VAL A 32 8.42 5.34 -7.38
N GLU A 33 8.65 5.38 -8.67
CA GLU A 33 7.66 4.92 -9.64
C GLU A 33 7.72 3.40 -9.75
N PRO A 34 6.56 2.73 -9.90
CA PRO A 34 6.54 1.30 -10.14
C PRO A 34 7.26 0.98 -11.44
N ALA A 35 8.22 0.09 -11.38
CA ALA A 35 8.77 -0.47 -12.59
C ALA A 35 7.69 -1.34 -13.28
N ILE A 36 7.66 -1.30 -14.59
CA ILE A 36 6.82 -2.22 -15.34
C ILE A 36 7.33 -3.64 -15.04
N VAL A 37 6.45 -4.46 -14.50
CA VAL A 37 6.80 -5.85 -14.21
C VAL A 37 7.14 -6.54 -15.52
N THR A 38 8.39 -6.88 -15.69
CA THR A 38 8.79 -7.78 -16.78
C THR A 38 8.61 -9.22 -16.30
N PRO A 39 8.11 -10.11 -17.16
CA PRO A 39 7.88 -11.52 -16.80
C PRO A 39 9.10 -12.27 -16.28
N ASP A 40 10.30 -11.74 -16.52
CA ASP A 40 11.57 -12.35 -16.13
C ASP A 40 12.08 -11.93 -14.75
N ALA A 41 11.23 -11.34 -13.92
CA ALA A 41 11.58 -10.98 -12.56
C ALA A 41 11.62 -12.22 -11.63
N GLY A 42 12.32 -13.28 -12.05
CA GLY A 42 12.45 -14.53 -11.29
C GLY A 42 13.14 -14.38 -9.93
N GLU A 43 13.73 -13.22 -9.66
CA GLU A 43 14.35 -12.88 -8.37
C GLU A 43 13.53 -11.89 -7.54
N ALA A 44 12.32 -11.53 -7.99
CA ALA A 44 11.48 -10.61 -7.26
C ALA A 44 10.91 -11.27 -6.01
N GLU A 45 11.02 -10.57 -4.89
CA GLU A 45 10.53 -11.03 -3.59
C GLU A 45 9.45 -10.08 -3.08
N PRO A 46 8.40 -10.62 -2.46
CA PRO A 46 7.40 -9.78 -1.81
C PRO A 46 7.96 -9.15 -0.55
N VAL A 47 7.62 -7.89 -0.32
CA VAL A 47 7.94 -7.18 0.92
C VAL A 47 6.66 -6.72 1.61
N PRO A 48 6.64 -6.72 2.96
CA PRO A 48 5.47 -6.29 3.70
C PRO A 48 5.11 -4.84 3.43
N ILE A 49 3.83 -4.57 3.34
CA ILE A 49 3.29 -3.22 3.27
C ILE A 49 3.24 -2.65 4.68
N VAL A 50 3.75 -1.44 4.84
CA VAL A 50 3.74 -0.72 6.11
C VAL A 50 2.51 0.17 6.23
N CYS A 51 2.12 0.80 5.13
CA CYS A 51 0.95 1.67 5.08
C CYS A 51 0.32 1.69 3.70
N VAL A 52 -0.99 1.94 3.67
CA VAL A 52 -1.76 2.16 2.45
C VAL A 52 -2.64 3.39 2.66
N ARG A 53 -2.62 4.30 1.72
CA ARG A 53 -3.43 5.51 1.75
C ARG A 53 -4.22 5.66 0.47
N ARG A 54 -5.51 5.93 0.61
CA ARG A 54 -6.36 6.33 -0.51
C ARG A 54 -6.04 7.78 -0.88
N ILE A 55 -5.64 8.03 -2.12
CA ILE A 55 -5.30 9.37 -2.61
C ILE A 55 -6.21 9.83 -3.75
N GLY A 56 -7.18 9.01 -4.12
CA GLY A 56 -8.19 9.27 -5.13
C GLY A 56 -9.24 8.17 -5.13
N GLU A 57 -10.22 8.26 -6.02
CA GLU A 57 -11.27 7.23 -6.13
C GLU A 57 -10.70 5.85 -6.46
N SER A 58 -9.70 5.81 -7.33
CA SER A 58 -9.07 4.58 -7.82
C SER A 58 -7.56 4.62 -7.73
N ARG A 59 -7.01 5.43 -6.85
CA ARG A 59 -5.58 5.57 -6.67
C ARG A 59 -5.19 5.37 -5.21
N VAL A 60 -4.14 4.60 -4.99
CA VAL A 60 -3.61 4.32 -3.67
C VAL A 60 -2.10 4.60 -3.62
N ARG A 61 -1.67 5.11 -2.48
CA ARG A 61 -0.26 5.20 -2.12
C ARG A 61 0.07 4.05 -1.20
N ILE A 62 1.15 3.36 -1.51
CA ILE A 62 1.62 2.20 -0.77
C ILE A 62 2.98 2.51 -0.20
N GLY A 63 3.13 2.34 1.10
CA GLY A 63 4.40 2.49 1.80
C GLY A 63 4.96 1.14 2.22
N PHE A 64 6.23 0.95 1.98
CA PHE A 64 6.96 -0.26 2.32
C PHE A 64 8.41 0.08 2.67
N GLU A 65 9.13 -0.85 3.24
CA GLU A 65 10.53 -0.67 3.53
C GLU A 65 11.38 -1.43 2.52
N MET A 66 12.22 -0.70 1.81
CA MET A 66 13.18 -1.30 0.89
C MET A 66 14.18 -2.12 1.72
N PRO A 67 14.45 -3.39 1.37
CA PRO A 67 15.32 -4.24 2.18
C PRO A 67 16.69 -3.64 2.42
N PRO A 68 17.24 -3.76 3.66
CA PRO A 68 18.60 -3.36 3.96
C PRO A 68 19.58 -4.38 3.41
N GLY A 69 20.81 -3.98 3.28
CA GLY A 69 21.92 -4.89 2.96
C GLY A 69 22.96 -4.28 2.05
N PRO A 70 24.03 -5.03 1.74
CA PRO A 70 25.05 -4.58 0.83
C PRO A 70 24.55 -4.52 -0.63
N GLU A 71 23.46 -5.21 -0.93
CA GLU A 71 22.85 -5.23 -2.25
C GLU A 71 21.87 -4.08 -2.41
N CYS A 72 21.90 -3.47 -3.58
CA CYS A 72 20.87 -2.51 -3.97
C CYS A 72 19.60 -3.23 -4.36
N HIS A 73 18.47 -2.65 -4.04
CA HIS A 73 17.16 -3.17 -4.41
C HIS A 73 16.38 -2.14 -5.22
N ARG A 74 15.52 -2.64 -6.09
CA ARG A 74 14.59 -1.81 -6.84
C ARG A 74 13.17 -2.32 -6.67
N LEU A 75 12.21 -1.43 -6.78
CA LEU A 75 10.82 -1.82 -6.91
C LEU A 75 10.61 -2.46 -8.28
N THR A 76 10.31 -3.74 -8.28
CA THR A 76 10.04 -4.48 -9.53
C THR A 76 8.63 -4.21 -10.02
N GLY A 77 7.68 -4.15 -9.12
CA GLY A 77 6.30 -3.85 -9.45
C GLY A 77 5.36 -4.05 -8.27
N VAL A 78 4.11 -3.71 -8.50
CA VAL A 78 3.02 -3.96 -7.57
C VAL A 78 1.99 -4.81 -8.29
N GLU A 79 1.72 -5.99 -7.76
CA GLU A 79 0.65 -6.85 -8.25
C GLU A 79 -0.65 -6.51 -7.55
N LEU A 80 -1.70 -6.37 -8.33
CA LEU A 80 -3.04 -6.06 -7.86
C LEU A 80 -4.00 -7.17 -8.26
N ALA A 81 -4.70 -7.73 -7.28
CA ALA A 81 -5.80 -8.64 -7.53
C ALA A 81 -7.09 -7.96 -7.08
N GLU A 82 -7.80 -7.36 -8.02
CA GLU A 82 -9.03 -6.63 -7.77
C GLU A 82 -10.23 -7.57 -7.80
N GLY A 83 -10.90 -7.68 -6.66
CA GLY A 83 -12.14 -8.42 -6.51
C GLY A 83 -13.32 -7.49 -6.20
N ALA A 84 -14.52 -8.07 -6.06
CA ALA A 84 -15.74 -7.33 -5.75
C ALA A 84 -15.70 -6.71 -4.34
N GLU A 85 -15.07 -7.38 -3.38
CA GLU A 85 -15.07 -6.99 -1.97
C GLU A 85 -13.69 -6.54 -1.45
N SER A 86 -12.63 -6.84 -2.20
CA SER A 86 -11.27 -6.54 -1.77
C SER A 86 -10.33 -6.29 -2.95
N VAL A 87 -9.25 -5.59 -2.65
CA VAL A 87 -8.10 -5.46 -3.52
C VAL A 87 -6.89 -6.00 -2.79
N ALA A 88 -6.33 -7.09 -3.29
CA ALA A 88 -5.11 -7.66 -2.73
C ALA A 88 -3.89 -7.04 -3.41
N ILE A 89 -2.94 -6.59 -2.61
CA ILE A 89 -1.77 -5.85 -3.06
C ILE A 89 -0.51 -6.63 -2.68
N THR A 90 0.37 -6.83 -3.65
CA THR A 90 1.68 -7.44 -3.43
C THR A 90 2.76 -6.51 -3.95
N VAL A 91 3.64 -6.07 -3.09
CA VAL A 91 4.80 -5.26 -3.47
C VAL A 91 5.99 -6.16 -3.71
N LEU A 92 6.57 -6.08 -4.90
CA LEU A 92 7.71 -6.90 -5.33
C LEU A 92 8.95 -6.05 -5.51
N VAL A 93 10.03 -6.49 -4.90
CA VAL A 93 11.35 -5.89 -5.03
C VAL A 93 12.36 -6.94 -5.51
N SER A 94 13.39 -6.50 -6.19
CA SER A 94 14.47 -7.38 -6.64
C SER A 94 15.82 -6.74 -6.42
N PRO A 95 16.88 -7.55 -6.22
CA PRO A 95 18.25 -7.06 -6.22
C PRO A 95 18.59 -6.42 -7.57
N THR A 96 19.44 -5.42 -7.54
CA THR A 96 19.97 -4.78 -8.75
C THR A 96 21.44 -4.48 -8.58
N ASN A 97 22.19 -4.61 -9.66
CA ASN A 97 23.60 -4.23 -9.70
C ASN A 97 23.80 -2.77 -10.14
N ASP A 98 22.70 -2.12 -10.54
CA ASP A 98 22.73 -0.73 -10.96
C ASP A 98 22.39 0.20 -9.78
N PRO A 99 23.38 0.91 -9.21
CA PRO A 99 23.11 1.83 -8.10
C PRO A 99 22.25 3.04 -8.49
N LEU A 100 22.12 3.34 -9.79
CA LEU A 100 21.26 4.40 -10.27
C LEU A 100 19.80 3.98 -10.40
N ALA A 101 19.55 2.68 -10.58
CA ALA A 101 18.22 2.12 -10.75
C ALA A 101 17.60 1.61 -9.45
N GLY A 102 18.34 1.63 -8.36
CA GLY A 102 17.91 1.04 -7.09
C GLY A 102 18.27 1.87 -5.88
N THR A 103 17.85 1.38 -4.73
CA THR A 103 18.17 1.94 -3.43
C THR A 103 19.22 1.07 -2.76
N CYS A 104 20.36 1.69 -2.45
CA CYS A 104 21.48 1.06 -1.78
C CYS A 104 21.66 1.72 -0.43
N ALA A 105 21.30 1.01 0.64
CA ALA A 105 21.48 1.53 1.98
C ALA A 105 21.79 0.41 2.96
N PRO A 106 22.65 0.68 3.97
CA PRO A 106 22.91 -0.30 5.03
C PRO A 106 21.70 -0.52 5.94
N ARG A 107 20.71 0.37 5.88
CA ARG A 107 19.45 0.29 6.61
C ARG A 107 18.28 0.31 5.62
N GLY A 108 17.17 -0.32 6.01
CA GLY A 108 15.95 -0.23 5.25
C GLY A 108 15.52 1.22 5.03
N ILE A 109 15.08 1.53 3.81
CA ILE A 109 14.59 2.86 3.47
C ILE A 109 13.09 2.80 3.28
N ARG A 110 12.38 3.65 4.00
CA ARG A 110 10.95 3.82 3.83
C ARG A 110 10.65 4.45 2.49
N THR A 111 9.89 3.74 1.70
CA THR A 111 9.64 4.03 0.31
C THR A 111 8.16 4.03 0.04
N THR A 112 7.69 4.91 -0.82
CA THR A 112 6.31 4.94 -1.27
C THR A 112 6.23 4.82 -2.77
N THR A 113 5.16 4.19 -3.23
CA THR A 113 4.77 4.17 -4.64
C THR A 113 3.27 4.40 -4.75
N GLU A 114 2.82 4.83 -5.90
CA GLU A 114 1.41 5.04 -6.18
C GLU A 114 0.97 4.12 -7.30
N VAL A 115 -0.21 3.57 -7.19
CA VAL A 115 -0.80 2.69 -8.20
C VAL A 115 -2.24 3.09 -8.49
N ASP A 116 -2.63 2.93 -9.75
CA ASP A 116 -4.00 3.12 -10.20
C ASP A 116 -4.72 1.77 -10.24
N LEU A 117 -5.92 1.74 -9.67
CA LEU A 117 -6.82 0.60 -9.75
C LEU A 117 -7.67 0.69 -11.02
N GLN A 118 -8.16 -0.43 -11.50
CA GLN A 118 -9.03 -0.49 -12.66
C GLN A 118 -10.44 0.01 -12.38
N ALA A 119 -10.86 -0.06 -11.12
CA ALA A 119 -12.17 0.37 -10.66
C ALA A 119 -12.05 1.21 -9.39
N PRO A 120 -13.04 2.04 -9.04
CA PRO A 120 -13.05 2.79 -7.80
C PRO A 120 -12.89 1.87 -6.58
N ILE A 121 -12.15 2.35 -5.58
CA ILE A 121 -11.91 1.61 -4.35
C ILE A 121 -13.24 1.33 -3.64
N GLY A 122 -14.09 2.36 -3.52
CA GLY A 122 -15.38 2.24 -2.86
C GLY A 122 -15.21 1.72 -1.42
N GLU A 123 -16.00 0.71 -1.10
CA GLU A 123 -15.98 0.03 0.20
C GLU A 123 -15.09 -1.21 0.23
N ARG A 124 -14.35 -1.45 -0.86
CA ARG A 124 -13.47 -2.62 -0.91
C ARG A 124 -12.36 -2.53 0.11
N GLU A 125 -12.03 -3.64 0.71
CA GLU A 125 -10.93 -3.77 1.65
C GLU A 125 -9.60 -3.86 0.90
N LEU A 126 -8.61 -3.13 1.38
CA LEU A 126 -7.24 -3.20 0.84
C LEU A 126 -6.44 -4.19 1.68
N LEU A 127 -5.95 -5.24 1.05
CA LEU A 127 -5.25 -6.34 1.71
C LEU A 127 -3.79 -6.40 1.29
N ASP A 128 -2.91 -6.60 2.27
CA ASP A 128 -1.51 -6.89 2.03
C ASP A 128 -1.33 -8.40 1.79
N ARG A 129 -1.00 -8.76 0.56
CA ARG A 129 -0.71 -10.16 0.20
C ARG A 129 0.79 -10.45 0.20
N SER A 130 1.61 -9.52 0.64
CA SER A 130 3.07 -9.68 0.70
C SER A 130 3.56 -10.45 1.93
N ARG A 131 2.64 -10.86 2.78
CA ARG A 131 2.93 -11.60 4.02
C ARG A 131 2.58 -13.07 3.88
#